data_9dcdea083ba966d12edade20b63a69d1
#
_entry.id   9dcdea083ba966d12edade20b63a69d1
#
_cell.length_a   1.000
_cell.length_b   1.000
_cell.length_c   1.000
_cell.angle_alpha   90.00
_cell.angle_beta   90.00
_cell.angle_gamma   90.00
#
_symmetry.space_group_name_H-M   'P 1'
#
loop_
_entity.id
_entity.type
_entity.pdbx_description
1 polymer ?
#
loop_
_entity_poly.entity_id
_entity_poly.type
_entity_poly.pdbx_seq_one_letter_code
_entity_poly.pdbx_strand_id
1 'polypeptide(L)'
;VRLVGSEMCIRDRGYYKKDFNVPASYKGKRVSIVFDGIYHKATIYLNGQEVDYHRYGYTSFETDLTPYLKYGGKNTLSVKVDHSEKSRWYTGSGIYRHVWMQVTNPIHVKMWGTYITTPRVSAESAIVSCVTTVANTSALTGEIEIMQRIVDAQGNLLKINGKQYAARTEVVMPENGTKDIAQSFTLSNPQLWNLEKPYLYRLETILKQKGKVIDRYTTRFGVRTIGFDKDKGFFLNGKNIKMKGACLHQDAGCLGVAVPNRSYAVSYTHLTLPT
;
A
#
# COMPACT_ATOMS: atom_id res chain seq x y z
N VAL A 1 -5.62 -12.77 19.16
CA VAL A 1 -4.79 -13.89 18.66
C VAL A 1 -3.54 -13.93 19.50
N ARG A 2 -3.39 -14.99 20.29
CA ARG A 2 -2.17 -15.23 21.04
C ARG A 2 -1.11 -15.68 20.03
N LEU A 3 -0.13 -14.84 19.76
CA LEU A 3 1.09 -15.27 19.09
C LEU A 3 1.80 -16.21 20.05
N VAL A 4 1.80 -17.48 19.76
CA VAL A 4 2.69 -18.43 20.42
C VAL A 4 4.10 -18.06 19.99
N GLY A 5 4.98 -17.84 20.97
CA GLY A 5 6.30 -17.28 20.75
C GLY A 5 7.06 -17.93 19.61
N SER A 6 7.78 -17.10 18.88
CA SER A 6 8.71 -17.53 17.86
C SER A 6 9.88 -18.21 18.53
N GLU A 7 9.76 -19.48 18.80
CA GLU A 7 10.92 -20.25 19.23
C GLU A 7 11.86 -20.46 18.05
N MET A 8 13.12 -20.17 18.27
CA MET A 8 14.22 -20.20 17.30
C MET A 8 14.40 -21.54 16.57
N CYS A 9 13.71 -22.58 16.99
CA CYS A 9 13.85 -23.95 16.51
C CYS A 9 12.59 -24.55 15.90
N ILE A 10 11.44 -23.87 15.93
CA ILE A 10 10.20 -24.45 15.41
C ILE A 10 10.14 -24.22 13.89
N ARG A 11 10.44 -25.30 13.19
CA ARG A 11 10.23 -25.46 11.75
C ARG A 11 9.01 -26.30 11.57
N ASP A 12 7.85 -25.66 11.64
CA ASP A 12 6.58 -26.36 11.59
C ASP A 12 5.51 -25.53 10.89
N ARG A 13 4.30 -26.00 10.94
CA ARG A 13 3.12 -25.39 10.37
C ARG A 13 2.35 -24.68 11.46
N GLY A 14 2.14 -23.38 11.28
CA GLY A 14 1.25 -22.59 12.13
C GLY A 14 -0.15 -22.51 11.52
N TYR A 15 -1.18 -22.57 12.37
CA TYR A 15 -2.58 -22.40 11.96
C TYR A 15 -3.20 -21.24 12.73
N TYR A 16 -3.71 -20.27 12.00
CA TYR A 16 -4.42 -19.11 12.53
C TYR A 16 -5.89 -19.22 12.18
N LYS A 17 -6.77 -18.85 13.11
CA LYS A 17 -8.21 -18.85 12.88
C LYS A 17 -8.83 -17.60 13.48
N LYS A 18 -9.68 -16.91 12.72
CA LYS A 18 -10.41 -15.72 13.12
C LYS A 18 -11.84 -15.78 12.62
N ASP A 19 -12.76 -15.68 13.55
CA ASP A 19 -14.18 -15.50 13.23
C ASP A 19 -14.49 -13.99 13.13
N PHE A 20 -15.31 -13.62 12.14
CA PHE A 20 -15.74 -12.24 11.93
C PHE A 20 -17.11 -12.21 11.25
N ASN A 21 -17.85 -11.12 11.46
CA ASN A 21 -19.14 -10.92 10.83
C ASN A 21 -19.01 -9.98 9.63
N VAL A 22 -19.71 -10.30 8.54
CA VAL A 22 -19.82 -9.45 7.36
C VAL A 22 -21.25 -8.92 7.29
N PRO A 23 -21.46 -7.59 7.35
CA PRO A 23 -22.79 -7.01 7.23
C PRO A 23 -23.48 -7.37 5.91
N ALA A 24 -24.80 -7.55 5.94
CA ALA A 24 -25.58 -7.79 4.71
C ALA A 24 -25.46 -6.64 3.69
N SER A 25 -25.21 -5.41 4.17
CA SER A 25 -25.00 -4.22 3.34
C SER A 25 -23.70 -4.25 2.47
N TYR A 26 -22.82 -5.22 2.72
CA TYR A 26 -21.61 -5.42 1.88
C TYR A 26 -21.91 -6.27 0.63
N LYS A 27 -23.12 -6.83 0.51
CA LYS A 27 -23.53 -7.54 -0.71
C LYS A 27 -23.47 -6.59 -1.92
N GLY A 28 -22.79 -7.03 -2.99
CA GLY A 28 -22.52 -6.19 -4.16
C GLY A 28 -21.29 -5.28 -4.03
N LYS A 29 -20.57 -5.33 -2.90
CA LYS A 29 -19.23 -4.74 -2.73
C LYS A 29 -18.17 -5.79 -3.00
N ARG A 30 -16.96 -5.33 -3.35
CA ARG A 30 -15.77 -6.15 -3.30
C ARG A 30 -15.24 -6.13 -1.86
N VAL A 31 -14.98 -7.29 -1.31
CA VAL A 31 -14.39 -7.45 0.03
C VAL A 31 -13.12 -8.25 -0.10
N SER A 32 -12.01 -7.68 0.29
CA SER A 32 -10.70 -8.33 0.28
C SER A 32 -10.01 -8.25 1.63
N ILE A 33 -9.04 -9.12 1.84
CA ILE A 33 -8.14 -9.09 2.98
C ILE A 33 -6.72 -8.82 2.50
N VAL A 34 -6.03 -7.93 3.18
CA VAL A 34 -4.64 -7.56 2.91
C VAL A 34 -3.78 -8.03 4.06
N PHE A 35 -2.76 -8.78 3.74
CA PHE A 35 -1.73 -9.17 4.68
C PHE A 35 -0.46 -8.36 4.40
N ASP A 36 -0.01 -7.57 5.38
CA ASP A 36 1.23 -6.79 5.24
C ASP A 36 2.49 -7.67 5.31
N GLY A 37 2.38 -8.89 5.85
CA GLY A 37 3.45 -9.87 5.86
C GLY A 37 3.10 -11.15 6.61
N ILE A 38 3.35 -12.28 5.96
CA ILE A 38 3.25 -13.63 6.53
C ILE A 38 4.50 -14.41 6.12
N TYR A 39 5.31 -14.87 7.05
CA TYR A 39 6.44 -15.72 6.74
C TYR A 39 6.15 -17.18 7.08
N HIS A 40 6.16 -18.09 6.10
CA HIS A 40 5.96 -17.96 4.66
C HIS A 40 5.06 -19.10 4.16
N LYS A 41 4.89 -19.25 2.84
CA LYS A 41 4.03 -20.28 2.23
C LYS A 41 2.64 -20.29 2.88
N ALA A 42 1.98 -19.14 2.87
CA ALA A 42 0.67 -18.97 3.47
C ALA A 42 -0.43 -19.50 2.56
N THR A 43 -1.26 -20.42 3.06
CA THR A 43 -2.49 -20.83 2.42
C THR A 43 -3.66 -20.20 3.16
N ILE A 44 -4.52 -19.51 2.45
CA ILE A 44 -5.65 -18.76 3.00
C ILE A 44 -6.93 -19.54 2.75
N TYR A 45 -7.72 -19.73 3.80
CA TYR A 45 -9.02 -20.41 3.74
C TYR A 45 -10.12 -19.48 4.25
N LEU A 46 -11.27 -19.47 3.56
CA LEU A 46 -12.48 -18.83 4.05
C LEU A 46 -13.59 -19.85 4.15
N ASN A 47 -14.21 -19.96 5.32
CA ASN A 47 -15.30 -20.92 5.59
C ASN A 47 -14.95 -22.38 5.27
N GLY A 48 -13.66 -22.74 5.40
CA GLY A 48 -13.13 -24.06 5.12
C GLY A 48 -12.70 -24.29 3.68
N GLN A 49 -12.95 -23.36 2.76
CA GLN A 49 -12.53 -23.42 1.38
C GLN A 49 -11.19 -22.69 1.19
N GLU A 50 -10.24 -23.28 0.47
CA GLU A 50 -9.01 -22.62 0.06
C GLU A 50 -9.32 -21.54 -0.97
N VAL A 51 -8.83 -20.32 -0.73
CA VAL A 51 -9.13 -19.13 -1.55
C VAL A 51 -7.89 -18.51 -2.16
N ASP A 52 -6.71 -18.70 -1.54
CA ASP A 52 -5.46 -18.14 -2.04
C ASP A 52 -4.24 -18.85 -1.48
N TYR A 53 -3.11 -18.72 -2.16
CA TYR A 53 -1.79 -19.19 -1.72
C TYR A 53 -0.70 -18.16 -2.02
N HIS A 54 0.00 -17.70 -0.99
CA HIS A 54 1.11 -16.76 -1.12
C HIS A 54 2.42 -17.39 -0.66
N ARG A 55 3.40 -17.43 -1.57
CA ARG A 55 4.66 -18.16 -1.34
C ARG A 55 5.69 -17.34 -0.58
N TYR A 56 5.86 -16.06 -0.93
CA TYR A 56 6.98 -15.25 -0.44
C TYR A 56 6.64 -14.52 0.86
N GLY A 57 7.56 -14.59 1.84
CA GLY A 57 7.28 -14.14 3.21
C GLY A 57 7.43 -12.65 3.46
N TYR A 58 8.04 -11.88 2.56
CA TYR A 58 8.39 -10.46 2.81
C TYR A 58 7.64 -9.46 1.95
N THR A 59 6.65 -9.89 1.21
CA THR A 59 5.77 -8.99 0.44
C THR A 59 4.37 -8.99 1.02
N SER A 60 3.73 -7.81 0.97
CA SER A 60 2.30 -7.69 1.23
C SER A 60 1.51 -8.25 0.05
N PHE A 61 0.34 -8.81 0.31
CA PHE A 61 -0.55 -9.34 -0.71
C PHE A 61 -2.02 -9.14 -0.34
N GLU A 62 -2.86 -9.18 -1.36
CA GLU A 62 -4.30 -9.02 -1.23
C GLU A 62 -5.01 -10.26 -1.75
N THR A 63 -5.97 -10.78 -0.98
CA THR A 63 -6.81 -11.92 -1.33
C THR A 63 -8.26 -11.47 -1.45
N ASP A 64 -8.92 -11.73 -2.57
CA ASP A 64 -10.35 -11.43 -2.76
C ASP A 64 -11.21 -12.49 -2.06
N LEU A 65 -12.01 -12.05 -1.11
CA LEU A 65 -12.91 -12.91 -0.36
C LEU A 65 -14.35 -12.90 -0.90
N THR A 66 -14.66 -11.96 -1.80
CA THR A 66 -16.04 -11.67 -2.27
C THR A 66 -16.84 -12.90 -2.67
N PRO A 67 -16.28 -13.85 -3.46
CA PRO A 67 -17.05 -15.02 -3.93
C PRO A 67 -17.37 -16.04 -2.83
N TYR A 68 -16.66 -15.98 -1.70
CA TYR A 68 -16.69 -17.03 -0.66
C TYR A 68 -17.40 -16.58 0.63
N LEU A 69 -17.85 -15.30 0.69
CA LEU A 69 -18.42 -14.70 1.88
C LEU A 69 -19.89 -15.08 2.12
N LYS A 70 -20.22 -15.29 3.38
CA LYS A 70 -21.59 -15.34 3.89
C LYS A 70 -21.98 -13.94 4.38
N TYR A 71 -22.79 -13.24 3.60
CA TYR A 71 -23.27 -11.90 3.94
C TYR A 71 -24.38 -11.94 4.98
N GLY A 72 -24.35 -11.03 5.96
CA GLY A 72 -25.29 -10.97 7.08
C GLY A 72 -25.00 -12.00 8.16
N GLY A 73 -23.84 -12.64 8.14
CA GLY A 73 -23.52 -13.71 9.06
C GLY A 73 -22.03 -13.86 9.39
N LYS A 74 -21.76 -14.89 10.16
CA LYS A 74 -20.42 -15.24 10.62
C LYS A 74 -19.61 -15.92 9.50
N ASN A 75 -18.38 -15.49 9.34
CA ASN A 75 -17.37 -16.07 8.48
C ASN A 75 -16.15 -16.48 9.31
N THR A 76 -15.47 -17.51 8.89
CA THR A 76 -14.24 -17.99 9.51
C THR A 76 -13.09 -17.91 8.52
N LEU A 77 -12.13 -17.03 8.79
CA LEU A 77 -10.84 -16.97 8.09
C LEU A 77 -9.88 -17.92 8.78
N SER A 78 -9.20 -18.76 8.01
CA SER A 78 -8.09 -19.58 8.52
C SER A 78 -6.88 -19.39 7.64
N VAL A 79 -5.70 -19.35 8.26
CA VAL A 79 -4.41 -19.20 7.55
C VAL A 79 -3.48 -20.31 8.02
N LYS A 80 -3.04 -21.11 7.07
CA LYS A 80 -1.96 -22.09 7.30
C LYS A 80 -0.65 -21.47 6.85
N VAL A 81 0.33 -21.46 7.72
CA VAL A 81 1.68 -20.98 7.43
C VAL A 81 2.64 -22.14 7.50
N ASP A 82 3.38 -22.42 6.46
CA ASP A 82 4.33 -23.52 6.41
C ASP A 82 5.76 -22.99 6.43
N HIS A 83 6.45 -23.17 7.55
CA HIS A 83 7.86 -22.81 7.75
C HIS A 83 8.74 -24.07 7.90
N SER A 84 8.45 -25.12 7.18
CA SER A 84 9.22 -26.36 7.22
C SER A 84 10.59 -26.28 6.53
N GLU A 85 10.79 -25.31 5.63
CA GLU A 85 12.05 -25.11 4.93
C GLU A 85 13.11 -24.42 5.79
N LYS A 86 14.36 -24.87 5.61
CA LYS A 86 15.52 -24.30 6.29
C LYS A 86 15.90 -22.94 5.67
N SER A 87 16.08 -21.92 6.51
CA SER A 87 16.75 -20.68 6.15
C SER A 87 18.15 -20.62 6.79
N ARG A 88 19.06 -19.92 6.14
CA ARG A 88 20.38 -19.62 6.68
C ARG A 88 20.30 -18.69 7.90
N TRP A 89 19.28 -17.84 7.94
CA TRP A 89 19.06 -16.82 8.95
C TRP A 89 17.80 -17.09 9.75
N TYR A 90 17.74 -16.55 10.95
CA TYR A 90 16.50 -16.49 11.69
C TYR A 90 15.50 -15.58 10.97
N THR A 91 14.40 -16.15 10.51
CA THR A 91 13.40 -15.43 9.72
C THR A 91 12.09 -15.23 10.48
N GLY A 92 11.94 -15.88 11.62
CA GLY A 92 10.67 -15.98 12.31
C GLY A 92 9.66 -16.82 11.54
N SER A 93 8.41 -16.82 11.98
CA SER A 93 7.33 -17.56 11.35
C SER A 93 5.98 -16.94 11.70
N GLY A 94 5.01 -17.03 10.80
CA GLY A 94 3.65 -16.64 11.06
C GLY A 94 3.24 -15.28 10.48
N ILE A 95 2.10 -14.79 10.93
CA ILE A 95 1.59 -13.46 10.58
C ILE A 95 2.32 -12.44 11.46
N TYR A 96 3.29 -11.75 10.91
CA TYR A 96 4.16 -10.85 11.66
C TYR A 96 3.84 -9.36 11.46
N ARG A 97 2.91 -9.03 10.56
CA ARG A 97 2.47 -7.65 10.29
C ARG A 97 0.95 -7.54 10.35
N HIS A 98 0.43 -6.35 10.03
CA HIS A 98 -0.99 -6.07 10.09
C HIS A 98 -1.80 -6.87 9.06
N VAL A 99 -3.06 -7.08 9.41
CA VAL A 99 -4.06 -7.69 8.52
C VAL A 99 -5.24 -6.72 8.44
N TRP A 100 -5.60 -6.33 7.21
CA TRP A 100 -6.62 -5.34 6.93
C TRP A 100 -7.76 -5.94 6.12
N MET A 101 -8.99 -5.59 6.45
CA MET A 101 -10.13 -5.85 5.58
C MET A 101 -10.42 -4.60 4.78
N GLN A 102 -10.50 -4.74 3.47
CA GLN A 102 -10.87 -3.68 2.54
C GLN A 102 -12.24 -3.97 1.95
N VAL A 103 -13.10 -2.94 1.90
CA VAL A 103 -14.42 -3.00 1.29
C VAL A 103 -14.56 -1.86 0.31
N THR A 104 -14.65 -2.18 -0.96
CA THR A 104 -14.76 -1.22 -2.06
C THR A 104 -16.00 -1.46 -2.89
N ASN A 105 -16.34 -0.51 -3.76
CA ASN A 105 -17.26 -0.78 -4.85
C ASN A 105 -16.59 -1.69 -5.89
N PRO A 106 -17.35 -2.36 -6.77
CA PRO A 106 -16.78 -3.15 -7.86
C PRO A 106 -15.80 -2.35 -8.73
N ILE A 107 -16.12 -1.08 -9.02
CA ILE A 107 -15.17 -0.16 -9.66
C ILE A 107 -14.45 0.63 -8.57
N HIS A 108 -13.12 0.46 -8.50
CA HIS A 108 -12.27 1.04 -7.46
C HIS A 108 -10.84 1.25 -7.96
N VAL A 109 -10.07 2.09 -7.29
CA VAL A 109 -8.62 2.17 -7.49
C VAL A 109 -7.99 0.88 -6.99
N LYS A 110 -7.20 0.23 -7.84
CA LYS A 110 -6.50 -1.01 -7.46
C LYS A 110 -5.57 -0.74 -6.29
N MET A 111 -5.42 -1.69 -5.40
CA MET A 111 -4.43 -1.62 -4.33
C MET A 111 -3.04 -1.33 -4.93
N TRP A 112 -2.33 -0.34 -4.37
CA TRP A 112 -1.08 0.22 -4.93
C TRP A 112 -1.18 0.69 -6.39
N GLY A 113 -2.38 0.94 -6.87
CA GLY A 113 -2.67 1.28 -8.26
C GLY A 113 -2.34 2.72 -8.66
N THR A 114 -1.53 3.46 -7.89
CA THR A 114 -1.08 4.81 -8.26
C THR A 114 0.43 4.84 -8.39
N TYR A 115 0.92 5.14 -9.59
CA TYR A 115 2.34 5.34 -9.88
C TYR A 115 2.60 6.82 -10.14
N ILE A 116 3.33 7.48 -9.22
CA ILE A 116 3.59 8.92 -9.26
C ILE A 116 5.07 9.17 -9.54
N THR A 117 5.34 10.03 -10.52
CA THR A 117 6.69 10.48 -10.87
C THR A 117 6.77 12.00 -10.93
N THR A 118 7.97 12.55 -10.78
CA THR A 118 8.27 13.96 -10.94
C THR A 118 9.33 14.15 -12.04
N PRO A 119 8.94 14.04 -13.33
CA PRO A 119 9.89 13.99 -14.44
C PRO A 119 10.67 15.28 -14.67
N ARG A 120 10.13 16.42 -14.25
CA ARG A 120 10.79 17.72 -14.29
C ARG A 120 10.58 18.44 -12.98
N VAL A 121 11.66 18.91 -12.37
CA VAL A 121 11.63 19.64 -11.10
C VAL A 121 12.65 20.76 -11.14
N SER A 122 12.20 21.97 -10.82
CA SER A 122 13.02 23.15 -10.54
C SER A 122 12.56 23.83 -9.24
N ALA A 123 13.19 24.91 -8.85
CA ALA A 123 12.73 25.71 -7.71
C ALA A 123 11.36 26.36 -7.98
N GLU A 124 11.11 26.75 -9.23
CA GLU A 124 9.91 27.48 -9.65
C GLU A 124 8.76 26.57 -10.02
N SER A 125 9.04 25.35 -10.49
CA SER A 125 7.98 24.44 -10.94
C SER A 125 8.39 22.97 -10.88
N ALA A 126 7.38 22.11 -10.72
CA ALA A 126 7.52 20.66 -10.91
C ALA A 126 6.36 20.08 -11.69
N ILE A 127 6.65 19.15 -12.58
CA ILE A 127 5.63 18.33 -13.23
C ILE A 127 5.46 17.06 -12.40
N VAL A 128 4.23 16.82 -11.95
CA VAL A 128 3.83 15.56 -11.28
C VAL A 128 3.00 14.77 -12.28
N SER A 129 3.48 13.61 -12.67
CA SER A 129 2.76 12.66 -13.53
C SER A 129 2.28 11.49 -12.69
N CYS A 130 1.01 11.11 -12.87
CA CYS A 130 0.41 9.97 -12.18
C CYS A 130 -0.25 9.04 -13.18
N VAL A 131 0.03 7.75 -13.07
CA VAL A 131 -0.75 6.69 -13.72
C VAL A 131 -1.55 5.99 -12.63
N THR A 132 -2.88 5.96 -12.80
CA THR A 132 -3.79 5.32 -11.85
C THR A 132 -4.45 4.11 -12.50
N THR A 133 -4.22 2.94 -11.92
CA THR A 133 -4.88 1.70 -12.32
C THR A 133 -6.22 1.58 -11.59
N VAL A 134 -7.31 1.64 -12.34
CA VAL A 134 -8.66 1.38 -11.84
C VAL A 134 -9.08 -0.03 -12.25
N ALA A 135 -9.69 -0.76 -11.33
CA ALA A 135 -10.24 -2.08 -11.58
C ALA A 135 -11.77 -2.04 -11.58
N ASN A 136 -12.38 -2.86 -12.41
CA ASN A 136 -13.79 -3.18 -12.39
C ASN A 136 -13.95 -4.69 -12.23
N THR A 137 -14.50 -5.12 -11.11
CA THR A 137 -14.74 -6.54 -10.79
C THR A 137 -16.18 -6.97 -11.08
N SER A 138 -16.99 -6.11 -11.72
CA SER A 138 -18.34 -6.46 -12.16
C SER A 138 -18.34 -7.01 -13.58
N ALA A 139 -19.34 -7.84 -13.88
CA ALA A 139 -19.58 -8.37 -15.23
C ALA A 139 -20.24 -7.35 -16.17
N LEU A 140 -20.26 -6.07 -15.82
CA LEU A 140 -20.86 -5.00 -16.61
C LEU A 140 -19.80 -3.90 -16.84
N THR A 141 -19.81 -3.31 -18.01
CA THR A 141 -19.04 -2.09 -18.27
C THR A 141 -19.57 -0.94 -17.40
N GLY A 142 -18.72 0.01 -17.06
CA GLY A 142 -19.11 1.14 -16.24
C GLY A 142 -18.46 2.44 -16.69
N GLU A 143 -19.26 3.48 -16.86
CA GLU A 143 -18.74 4.84 -17.08
C GLU A 143 -18.43 5.49 -15.74
N ILE A 144 -17.25 6.10 -15.63
CA ILE A 144 -16.79 6.81 -14.42
C ILE A 144 -16.11 8.12 -14.80
N GLU A 145 -16.17 9.08 -13.88
CA GLU A 145 -15.26 10.23 -13.80
C GLU A 145 -14.16 9.90 -12.79
N ILE A 146 -12.88 9.96 -13.20
CA ILE A 146 -11.75 10.02 -12.29
C ILE A 146 -11.36 11.49 -12.09
N MET A 147 -11.38 11.96 -10.86
CA MET A 147 -10.92 13.27 -10.45
C MET A 147 -9.72 13.13 -9.54
N GLN A 148 -8.61 13.78 -9.89
CA GLN A 148 -7.42 13.85 -9.06
C GLN A 148 -7.08 15.27 -8.67
N ARG A 149 -6.63 15.46 -7.43
CA ARG A 149 -6.19 16.73 -6.88
C ARG A 149 -5.05 16.55 -5.90
N ILE A 150 -4.17 17.55 -5.83
CA ILE A 150 -3.04 17.51 -4.90
C ILE A 150 -3.36 18.39 -3.71
N VAL A 151 -3.07 17.89 -2.51
CA VAL A 151 -3.16 18.64 -1.26
C VAL A 151 -1.77 18.71 -0.62
N ASP A 152 -1.51 19.79 0.11
CA ASP A 152 -0.28 19.99 0.87
C ASP A 152 -0.24 19.13 2.15
N ALA A 153 0.84 19.25 2.91
CA ALA A 153 1.01 18.52 4.18
C ALA A 153 -0.06 18.89 5.22
N GLN A 154 -0.62 20.11 5.16
CA GLN A 154 -1.66 20.63 6.04
C GLN A 154 -3.06 20.22 5.60
N GLY A 155 -3.22 19.68 4.40
CA GLY A 155 -4.51 19.25 3.84
C GLY A 155 -5.19 20.32 2.97
N ASN A 156 -4.52 21.44 2.68
CA ASN A 156 -5.06 22.45 1.80
C ASN A 156 -4.93 22.03 0.34
N LEU A 157 -5.97 22.27 -0.44
CA LEU A 157 -5.91 22.05 -1.88
C LEU A 157 -4.95 23.02 -2.53
N LEU A 158 -4.08 22.50 -3.38
CA LEU A 158 -3.19 23.33 -4.17
C LEU A 158 -4.02 24.13 -5.20
N LYS A 159 -3.64 25.41 -5.32
CA LYS A 159 -4.25 26.33 -6.27
C LYS A 159 -3.26 26.65 -7.39
N ILE A 160 -3.73 26.65 -8.62
CA ILE A 160 -3.00 27.16 -9.78
C ILE A 160 -3.72 28.44 -10.23
N ASN A 161 -2.98 29.54 -10.30
CA ASN A 161 -3.55 30.87 -10.62
C ASN A 161 -4.76 31.22 -9.75
N GLY A 162 -4.69 30.95 -8.43
CA GLY A 162 -5.74 31.25 -7.46
C GLY A 162 -6.95 30.31 -7.49
N LYS A 163 -7.06 29.41 -8.47
CA LYS A 163 -8.16 28.45 -8.58
C LYS A 163 -7.72 27.05 -8.10
N GLN A 164 -8.62 26.35 -7.43
CA GLN A 164 -8.39 24.94 -7.08
C GLN A 164 -8.27 24.13 -8.37
N TYR A 165 -7.17 23.39 -8.48
CA TYR A 165 -6.92 22.56 -9.64
C TYR A 165 -7.26 21.11 -9.36
N ALA A 166 -8.06 20.50 -10.23
CA ALA A 166 -8.32 19.06 -10.25
C ALA A 166 -8.31 18.57 -11.69
N ALA A 167 -7.49 17.58 -11.98
CA ALA A 167 -7.57 16.88 -13.25
C ALA A 167 -8.80 15.98 -13.27
N ARG A 168 -9.50 15.92 -14.39
CA ARG A 168 -10.70 15.08 -14.57
C ARG A 168 -10.61 14.37 -15.90
N THR A 169 -11.00 13.11 -15.90
CA THR A 169 -11.06 12.27 -17.10
C THR A 169 -12.28 11.37 -17.02
N GLU A 170 -13.07 11.31 -18.06
CA GLU A 170 -14.18 10.36 -18.20
C GLU A 170 -13.65 9.11 -18.86
N VAL A 171 -14.03 7.96 -18.33
CA VAL A 171 -13.50 6.66 -18.74
C VAL A 171 -14.59 5.61 -18.70
N VAL A 172 -14.65 4.80 -19.76
CA VAL A 172 -15.43 3.57 -19.78
C VAL A 172 -14.52 2.44 -19.26
N MET A 173 -14.93 1.82 -18.18
CA MET A 173 -14.26 0.66 -17.58
C MET A 173 -14.77 -0.62 -18.23
N PRO A 174 -13.88 -1.53 -18.68
CA PRO A 174 -14.29 -2.83 -19.18
C PRO A 174 -14.88 -3.67 -18.05
N GLU A 175 -15.73 -4.62 -18.41
CA GLU A 175 -16.18 -5.68 -17.50
C GLU A 175 -15.00 -6.54 -17.04
N ASN A 176 -14.97 -6.94 -15.77
CA ASN A 176 -13.94 -7.80 -15.19
C ASN A 176 -12.52 -7.43 -15.62
N GLY A 177 -12.22 -6.13 -15.71
CA GLY A 177 -10.97 -5.64 -16.28
C GLY A 177 -10.35 -4.47 -15.52
N THR A 178 -9.20 -4.04 -16.01
CA THR A 178 -8.45 -2.90 -15.46
C THR A 178 -8.17 -1.89 -16.56
N LYS A 179 -7.98 -0.61 -16.17
CA LYS A 179 -7.56 0.45 -17.06
C LYS A 179 -6.59 1.39 -16.36
N ASP A 180 -5.52 1.73 -17.06
CA ASP A 180 -4.56 2.74 -16.61
C ASP A 180 -4.95 4.11 -17.14
N ILE A 181 -5.01 5.09 -16.26
CA ILE A 181 -5.42 6.45 -16.54
C ILE A 181 -4.29 7.38 -16.15
N ALA A 182 -3.72 8.07 -17.14
CA ALA A 182 -2.64 9.01 -16.94
C ALA A 182 -3.18 10.44 -16.74
N GLN A 183 -2.70 11.12 -15.71
CA GLN A 183 -2.96 12.53 -15.44
C GLN A 183 -1.67 13.24 -15.04
N SER A 184 -1.59 14.55 -15.30
CA SER A 184 -0.41 15.35 -15.02
C SER A 184 -0.78 16.68 -14.38
N PHE A 185 0.10 17.19 -13.51
CA PHE A 185 -0.07 18.42 -12.75
C PHE A 185 1.20 19.25 -12.83
N THR A 186 1.06 20.56 -12.90
CA THR A 186 2.17 21.49 -12.72
C THR A 186 2.05 22.16 -11.35
N LEU A 187 3.04 21.95 -10.50
CA LEU A 187 3.15 22.61 -9.20
C LEU A 187 4.03 23.84 -9.34
N SER A 188 3.53 24.99 -8.89
CA SER A 188 4.32 26.22 -8.80
C SER A 188 5.03 26.29 -7.45
N ASN A 189 6.32 26.67 -7.45
CA ASN A 189 7.16 26.80 -6.25
C ASN A 189 7.04 25.56 -5.31
N PRO A 190 7.34 24.36 -5.81
CA PRO A 190 7.14 23.14 -5.04
C PRO A 190 8.07 23.08 -3.83
N GLN A 191 7.58 22.60 -2.71
CA GLN A 191 8.42 22.20 -1.58
C GLN A 191 9.10 20.88 -1.91
N LEU A 192 10.42 20.90 -2.07
CA LEU A 192 11.17 19.70 -2.40
C LEU A 192 11.32 18.80 -1.17
N TRP A 193 11.17 17.52 -1.37
CA TRP A 193 11.53 16.52 -0.38
C TRP A 193 13.05 16.41 -0.28
N ASN A 194 13.60 16.55 0.91
CA ASN A 194 15.02 16.34 1.21
C ASN A 194 15.19 15.71 2.59
N LEU A 195 16.43 15.44 3.00
CA LEU A 195 16.71 14.75 4.26
C LEU A 195 16.40 15.59 5.48
N GLU A 196 16.61 16.90 5.41
CA GLU A 196 16.35 17.84 6.50
C GLU A 196 14.86 18.17 6.60
N LYS A 197 14.17 18.21 5.45
CA LYS A 197 12.75 18.54 5.35
C LYS A 197 12.06 17.55 4.42
N PRO A 198 11.66 16.38 4.91
CA PRO A 198 11.01 15.34 4.10
C PRO A 198 9.54 15.69 3.81
N TYR A 199 9.32 16.75 3.04
CA TYR A 199 8.00 17.27 2.75
C TYR A 199 7.21 16.34 1.83
N LEU A 200 5.98 15.99 2.22
CA LEU A 200 5.10 15.10 1.45
C LEU A 200 3.80 15.79 1.09
N TYR A 201 3.47 15.72 -0.18
CA TYR A 201 2.15 15.99 -0.72
C TYR A 201 1.27 14.75 -0.67
N ARG A 202 -0.03 14.93 -0.85
CA ARG A 202 -0.99 13.84 -1.08
C ARG A 202 -1.72 14.05 -2.38
N LEU A 203 -1.76 13.02 -3.21
CA LEU A 203 -2.65 12.92 -4.35
C LEU A 203 -3.95 12.26 -3.89
N GLU A 204 -5.05 12.97 -3.98
CA GLU A 204 -6.39 12.44 -3.73
C GLU A 204 -7.02 12.04 -5.06
N THR A 205 -7.30 10.76 -5.22
CA THR A 205 -8.02 10.19 -6.37
C THR A 205 -9.44 9.90 -5.96
N ILE A 206 -10.41 10.42 -6.67
CA ILE A 206 -11.84 10.30 -6.41
C ILE A 206 -12.49 9.74 -7.67
N LEU A 207 -13.11 8.56 -7.53
CA LEU A 207 -13.91 7.97 -8.60
C LEU A 207 -15.39 8.32 -8.38
N LYS A 208 -16.05 8.77 -9.45
CA LYS A 208 -17.47 9.02 -9.43
C LYS A 208 -18.17 8.21 -10.53
N GLN A 209 -19.35 7.74 -10.24
CA GLN A 209 -20.25 7.11 -11.18
C GLN A 209 -21.63 7.77 -11.10
N LYS A 210 -22.17 8.24 -12.21
CA LYS A 210 -23.46 8.97 -12.23
C LYS A 210 -23.50 10.10 -11.18
N GLY A 211 -22.41 10.87 -11.07
CA GLY A 211 -22.26 11.99 -10.12
C GLY A 211 -22.00 11.58 -8.65
N LYS A 212 -22.15 10.31 -8.27
CA LYS A 212 -21.92 9.83 -6.90
C LYS A 212 -20.50 9.34 -6.75
N VAL A 213 -19.87 9.68 -5.62
CA VAL A 213 -18.53 9.15 -5.26
C VAL A 213 -18.66 7.67 -4.95
N ILE A 214 -17.88 6.86 -5.66
CA ILE A 214 -17.84 5.40 -5.48
C ILE A 214 -16.53 4.92 -4.86
N ASP A 215 -15.43 5.70 -4.98
CA ASP A 215 -14.16 5.37 -4.34
C ASP A 215 -13.34 6.62 -4.03
N ARG A 216 -12.47 6.53 -3.01
CA ARG A 216 -11.49 7.54 -2.62
C ARG A 216 -10.18 6.85 -2.28
N TYR A 217 -9.11 7.27 -2.95
CA TYR A 217 -7.78 6.74 -2.72
C TYR A 217 -6.80 7.88 -2.51
N THR A 218 -5.90 7.75 -1.53
CA THR A 218 -4.93 8.80 -1.20
C THR A 218 -3.53 8.23 -1.23
N THR A 219 -2.65 8.90 -1.99
CA THR A 219 -1.23 8.50 -2.12
C THR A 219 -0.33 9.64 -1.69
N ARG A 220 0.58 9.37 -0.77
CA ARG A 220 1.62 10.35 -0.36
C ARG A 220 2.79 10.29 -1.34
N PHE A 221 3.33 11.44 -1.72
CA PHE A 221 4.51 11.53 -2.57
C PHE A 221 5.37 12.75 -2.23
N GLY A 222 6.66 12.66 -2.50
CA GLY A 222 7.61 13.77 -2.38
C GLY A 222 8.06 14.24 -3.76
N VAL A 223 8.18 15.56 -3.93
CA VAL A 223 8.74 16.15 -5.15
C VAL A 223 10.24 16.23 -5.00
N ARG A 224 10.98 15.48 -5.82
CA ARG A 224 12.44 15.42 -5.79
C ARG A 224 13.02 14.98 -7.12
N THR A 225 14.28 15.27 -7.32
CA THR A 225 15.10 14.65 -8.37
C THR A 225 16.10 13.70 -7.73
N ILE A 226 16.37 12.59 -8.40
CA ILE A 226 17.46 11.67 -8.05
C ILE A 226 18.34 11.45 -9.27
N GLY A 227 19.65 11.33 -9.04
CA GLY A 227 20.61 11.04 -10.08
C GLY A 227 21.76 10.18 -9.54
N PHE A 228 22.41 9.48 -10.44
CA PHE A 228 23.60 8.70 -10.14
C PHE A 228 24.72 9.09 -11.11
N ASP A 229 25.87 9.33 -10.59
CA ASP A 229 27.10 9.56 -11.34
C ASP A 229 28.10 8.45 -10.99
N LYS A 230 28.79 7.92 -11.99
CA LYS A 230 29.70 6.77 -11.79
C LYS A 230 30.89 7.09 -10.87
N ASP A 231 31.32 8.34 -10.86
CA ASP A 231 32.51 8.78 -10.09
C ASP A 231 32.12 9.50 -8.79
N LYS A 232 30.97 10.20 -8.79
CA LYS A 232 30.53 11.05 -7.68
C LYS A 232 29.39 10.41 -6.84
N GLY A 233 28.77 9.33 -7.33
CA GLY A 233 27.75 8.59 -6.62
C GLY A 233 26.35 9.21 -6.70
N PHE A 234 25.64 9.30 -5.60
CA PHE A 234 24.24 9.64 -5.52
C PHE A 234 23.99 11.14 -5.37
N PHE A 235 23.00 11.64 -6.13
CA PHE A 235 22.53 13.03 -6.07
C PHE A 235 21.04 13.09 -5.72
N LEU A 236 20.70 13.96 -4.79
CA LEU A 236 19.33 14.32 -4.44
C LEU A 236 19.15 15.82 -4.67
N ASN A 237 18.17 16.20 -5.51
CA ASN A 237 17.92 17.60 -5.90
C ASN A 237 19.18 18.33 -6.38
N GLY A 238 20.01 17.65 -7.16
CA GLY A 238 21.25 18.18 -7.69
C GLY A 238 22.43 18.24 -6.69
N LYS A 239 22.21 17.93 -5.40
CA LYS A 239 23.25 17.91 -4.36
C LYS A 239 23.79 16.49 -4.20
N ASN A 240 25.13 16.34 -4.23
CA ASN A 240 25.75 15.05 -3.92
C ASN A 240 25.55 14.68 -2.46
N ILE A 241 25.10 13.46 -2.20
CA ILE A 241 24.80 12.97 -0.86
C ILE A 241 25.48 11.62 -0.65
N LYS A 242 26.24 11.53 0.44
CA LYS A 242 26.80 10.26 0.90
C LYS A 242 25.68 9.46 1.58
N MET A 243 25.31 8.31 0.98
CA MET A 243 24.37 7.39 1.61
C MET A 243 25.04 6.67 2.76
N LYS A 244 24.45 6.77 3.95
CA LYS A 244 24.84 6.03 5.15
C LYS A 244 23.74 5.02 5.44
N GLY A 245 24.09 3.80 5.81
CA GLY A 245 23.13 2.74 6.07
C GLY A 245 23.60 1.76 7.12
N ALA A 246 22.65 1.07 7.72
CA ALA A 246 22.87 -0.03 8.64
C ALA A 246 21.87 -1.14 8.36
N CYS A 247 22.20 -2.38 8.77
CA CYS A 247 21.27 -3.50 8.75
C CYS A 247 20.47 -3.53 10.05
N LEU A 248 19.16 -3.69 9.93
CA LEU A 248 18.28 -3.93 11.07
C LEU A 248 17.57 -5.26 10.84
N HIS A 249 17.77 -6.21 11.74
CA HIS A 249 17.01 -7.44 11.74
C HIS A 249 15.59 -7.19 12.19
N GLN A 250 14.64 -7.94 11.63
CA GLN A 250 13.21 -7.75 11.88
C GLN A 250 12.71 -8.33 13.20
N ASP A 251 13.55 -8.96 13.97
CA ASP A 251 13.23 -9.52 15.28
C ASP A 251 13.64 -8.58 16.41
N ALA A 252 12.95 -8.67 17.54
CA ALA A 252 13.22 -7.86 18.72
C ALA A 252 13.07 -8.69 19.99
N GLY A 253 14.14 -9.34 20.41
CA GLY A 253 14.25 -10.04 21.69
C GLY A 253 13.03 -10.94 21.99
N CYS A 254 12.33 -10.66 23.08
CA CYS A 254 11.16 -11.43 23.51
C CYS A 254 9.90 -11.25 22.66
N LEU A 255 9.90 -10.31 21.71
CA LEU A 255 8.76 -10.06 20.81
C LEU A 255 8.81 -10.90 19.53
N GLY A 256 9.97 -11.53 19.24
CA GLY A 256 10.18 -12.22 17.97
C GLY A 256 10.01 -11.27 16.78
N VAL A 257 9.43 -11.76 15.67
CA VAL A 257 9.28 -10.97 14.43
C VAL A 257 8.01 -10.12 14.40
N ALA A 258 7.06 -10.34 15.29
CA ALA A 258 5.83 -9.55 15.38
C ALA A 258 6.04 -8.25 16.17
N VAL A 259 6.98 -7.42 15.73
CA VAL A 259 7.39 -6.20 16.41
C VAL A 259 6.41 -5.06 16.12
N PRO A 260 5.87 -4.39 17.15
CA PRO A 260 5.00 -3.24 16.98
C PRO A 260 5.71 -2.08 16.27
N ASN A 261 4.98 -1.33 15.44
CA ASN A 261 5.52 -0.18 14.71
C ASN A 261 6.22 0.85 15.62
N ARG A 262 5.73 1.02 16.85
CA ARG A 262 6.33 1.93 17.84
C ARG A 262 7.76 1.52 18.22
N SER A 263 8.03 0.22 18.34
CA SER A 263 9.39 -0.27 18.64
C SER A 263 10.36 0.05 17.52
N TYR A 264 9.94 -0.12 16.26
CA TYR A 264 10.75 0.30 15.11
C TYR A 264 10.99 1.80 15.11
N ALA A 265 9.95 2.62 15.36
CA ALA A 265 10.08 4.08 15.41
C ALA A 265 11.09 4.51 16.47
N VAL A 266 11.06 3.90 17.66
CA VAL A 266 12.04 4.17 18.74
C VAL A 266 13.45 3.78 18.29
N SER A 267 13.63 2.60 17.69
CA SER A 267 14.94 2.15 17.19
C SER A 267 15.51 3.12 16.16
N TYR A 268 14.70 3.58 15.20
CA TYR A 268 15.15 4.55 14.21
C TYR A 268 15.50 5.92 14.81
N THR A 269 14.78 6.36 15.84
CA THR A 269 15.06 7.63 16.53
C THR A 269 16.40 7.61 17.26
N HIS A 270 16.82 6.44 17.77
CA HIS A 270 18.06 6.28 18.53
C HIS A 270 19.23 5.75 17.69
N LEU A 271 19.03 5.45 16.41
CA LEU A 271 20.11 5.09 15.50
C LEU A 271 20.95 6.33 15.16
N THR A 272 21.96 6.59 15.96
CA THR A 272 23.03 7.56 15.62
C THR A 272 24.09 6.81 14.82
N LEU A 273 24.14 7.06 13.53
CA LEU A 273 25.27 6.59 12.70
C LEU A 273 26.50 7.42 13.06
N PRO A 274 27.68 6.78 13.26
CA PRO A 274 28.92 7.54 13.46
C PRO A 274 29.15 8.49 12.29
N THR A 275 29.45 9.73 12.60
CA THR A 275 29.74 10.81 11.62
C THR A 275 31.07 10.57 10.94
#